data_2ea2b60ea3aa9bfaec6c269d8de879e4
#
_entry.id   2ea2b60ea3aa9bfaec6c269d8de879e4
#
_cell.length_a   1.000
_cell.length_b   1.000
_cell.length_c   1.000
_cell.angle_alpha   90.00
_cell.angle_beta   90.00
_cell.angle_gamma   90.00
#
_symmetry.space_group_name_H-M   'P 1'
#
loop_
_entity.id
_entity.type
_entity.pdbx_description
1 polymer ?
#
loop_
_entity_poly.entity_id
_entity_poly.type
_entity_poly.pdbx_seq_one_letter_code
_entity_poly.pdbx_strand_id
1 'polypeptide(L)'
;MVALIGPRQCGKTTLARQFVPPDSVNYFDLEDPVSLARLDQPMTALQDLRGLVVIDEIQRRPDLFPVLRVLSDRQPLPASFLILGSASPALLRQSSESLAGRLALIAMSGFSLAEVGQEAQPKHWLRGGFPLSFLAAIEEGSLDWRKDFVRTFLERDVPQFGFRFPAAGLFRFWSVLAHYHAQVWNAAEAARTLGVSESTARRYVDLLQDLFMVRQLQPWHANLGKRQVKTPKIYIRDSGLLHYLLGIRSEQELLLHPRSGASWEGYVIEETLKAFAPDEAWFWATHSGAELDLMMVKNGQRIGVECKRMDAPRLTPSMRIALQDLQLDHLVVLYPGSRPYPLAERIQVLPLTVIAEGLNVNGLASAV
;
A
#
# COMPACT_ATOMS: atom_id res chain seq x y z
N MET A 1 -5.78 8.35 20.47
CA MET A 1 -4.96 7.16 20.14
C MET A 1 -4.60 7.16 18.67
N VAL A 2 -3.47 6.51 18.32
CA VAL A 2 -3.04 6.29 16.93
C VAL A 2 -2.77 4.79 16.74
N ALA A 3 -3.23 4.20 15.64
CA ALA A 3 -2.83 2.86 15.25
C ALA A 3 -2.02 2.91 13.95
N LEU A 4 -0.80 2.36 13.98
CA LEU A 4 -0.01 2.08 12.81
C LEU A 4 -0.36 0.68 12.31
N ILE A 5 -0.97 0.60 11.15
CA ILE A 5 -1.36 -0.64 10.48
C ILE A 5 -0.56 -0.81 9.20
N GLY A 6 -0.26 -2.03 8.82
CA GLY A 6 0.50 -2.28 7.59
C GLY A 6 1.05 -3.70 7.55
N PRO A 7 1.70 -4.10 6.45
CA PRO A 7 2.25 -5.44 6.32
C PRO A 7 3.28 -5.74 7.41
N ARG A 8 3.51 -7.02 7.67
CA ARG A 8 4.65 -7.44 8.49
C ARG A 8 5.96 -6.98 7.87
N GLN A 9 6.96 -6.71 8.70
CA GLN A 9 8.32 -6.32 8.30
C GLN A 9 8.42 -4.99 7.52
N CYS A 10 7.38 -4.13 7.54
CA CYS A 10 7.47 -2.79 6.94
C CYS A 10 8.13 -1.73 7.85
N GLY A 11 8.49 -2.09 9.10
CA GLY A 11 9.23 -1.21 10.00
C GLY A 11 8.43 -0.59 11.16
N LYS A 12 7.15 -0.97 11.39
CA LYS A 12 6.29 -0.42 12.46
C LYS A 12 6.95 -0.44 13.84
N THR A 13 7.41 -1.61 14.27
CA THR A 13 8.11 -1.81 15.55
C THR A 13 9.38 -0.97 15.65
N THR A 14 10.16 -0.90 14.55
CA THR A 14 11.39 -0.08 14.50
C THR A 14 11.08 1.39 14.67
N LEU A 15 10.03 1.89 14.02
CA LEU A 15 9.59 3.27 14.18
C LEU A 15 9.09 3.55 15.60
N ALA A 16 8.27 2.67 16.17
CA ALA A 16 7.74 2.87 17.53
C ALA A 16 8.84 2.90 18.61
N ARG A 17 9.90 2.10 18.43
CA ARG A 17 11.07 2.07 19.33
C ARG A 17 11.90 3.36 19.31
N GLN A 18 11.74 4.21 18.32
CA GLN A 18 12.34 5.55 18.31
C GLN A 18 11.62 6.51 19.28
N PHE A 19 10.35 6.29 19.56
CA PHE A 19 9.56 7.11 20.49
C PHE A 19 9.57 6.57 21.91
N VAL A 20 9.51 5.25 22.07
CA VAL A 20 9.50 4.55 23.36
C VAL A 20 10.47 3.39 23.31
N PRO A 21 11.56 3.40 24.09
CA PRO A 21 12.51 2.29 24.12
C PRO A 21 11.86 0.95 24.53
N PRO A 22 12.35 -0.19 24.05
CA PRO A 22 11.73 -1.49 24.29
C PRO A 22 11.79 -1.96 25.76
N ASP A 23 12.73 -1.43 26.54
CA ASP A 23 12.89 -1.68 27.99
C ASP A 23 12.05 -0.74 28.86
N SER A 24 11.34 0.21 28.25
CA SER A 24 10.44 1.11 28.95
C SER A 24 9.25 0.38 29.55
N VAL A 25 8.79 0.82 30.71
CA VAL A 25 7.53 0.36 31.33
C VAL A 25 6.30 0.65 30.44
N ASN A 26 6.43 1.60 29.52
CA ASN A 26 5.38 2.01 28.57
C ASN A 26 5.41 1.21 27.25
N TYR A 27 6.32 0.24 27.10
CA TYR A 27 6.38 -0.60 25.90
C TYR A 27 5.85 -2.01 26.20
N PHE A 28 4.86 -2.47 25.45
CA PHE A 28 4.26 -3.79 25.54
C PHE A 28 4.35 -4.48 24.17
N ASP A 29 5.26 -5.44 24.05
CA ASP A 29 5.34 -6.34 22.91
C ASP A 29 4.49 -7.57 23.20
N LEU A 30 3.38 -7.74 22.50
CA LEU A 30 2.47 -8.87 22.74
C LEU A 30 2.97 -10.19 22.13
N GLU A 31 4.18 -10.21 21.53
CA GLU A 31 4.90 -11.44 21.25
C GLU A 31 5.79 -11.89 22.41
N ASP A 32 6.13 -10.98 23.35
CA ASP A 32 6.90 -11.27 24.53
C ASP A 32 6.03 -11.80 25.69
N PRO A 33 6.33 -13.00 26.24
CA PRO A 33 5.58 -13.56 27.36
C PRO A 33 5.55 -12.68 28.61
N VAL A 34 6.61 -11.89 28.87
CA VAL A 34 6.67 -11.00 30.03
C VAL A 34 5.69 -9.83 29.85
N SER A 35 5.64 -9.24 28.68
CA SER A 35 4.67 -8.19 28.35
C SER A 35 3.23 -8.70 28.40
N LEU A 36 2.98 -9.93 27.92
CA LEU A 36 1.68 -10.58 28.04
C LEU A 36 1.25 -10.75 29.50
N ALA A 37 2.15 -11.27 30.36
CA ALA A 37 1.87 -11.46 31.79
C ALA A 37 1.61 -10.13 32.52
N ARG A 38 2.31 -9.04 32.16
CA ARG A 38 2.04 -7.69 32.68
C ARG A 38 0.62 -7.22 32.36
N LEU A 39 0.02 -7.69 31.27
CA LEU A 39 -1.34 -7.35 30.84
C LEU A 39 -2.40 -8.38 31.24
N ASP A 40 -2.13 -9.27 32.19
CA ASP A 40 -3.15 -10.19 32.73
C ASP A 40 -4.31 -9.41 33.40
N GLN A 41 -4.00 -8.27 34.03
CA GLN A 41 -4.97 -7.30 34.54
C GLN A 41 -4.78 -5.95 33.78
N PRO A 42 -5.32 -5.81 32.56
CA PRO A 42 -4.95 -4.70 31.66
C PRO A 42 -5.28 -3.32 32.23
N MET A 43 -6.42 -3.19 32.93
CA MET A 43 -6.80 -1.91 33.53
C MET A 43 -5.80 -1.49 34.59
N THR A 44 -5.41 -2.40 35.49
CA THR A 44 -4.43 -2.14 36.55
C THR A 44 -3.05 -1.82 35.96
N ALA A 45 -2.65 -2.54 34.92
CA ALA A 45 -1.34 -2.36 34.29
C ALA A 45 -1.21 -1.01 33.55
N LEU A 46 -2.30 -0.51 32.95
CA LEU A 46 -2.27 0.64 32.06
C LEU A 46 -2.76 1.95 32.70
N GLN A 47 -3.57 1.89 33.76
CA GLN A 47 -4.27 3.07 34.29
C GLN A 47 -3.34 4.15 34.85
N ASP A 48 -2.19 3.80 35.41
CA ASP A 48 -1.27 4.71 36.09
C ASP A 48 -0.11 5.16 35.19
N LEU A 49 -0.03 4.62 33.96
CA LEU A 49 0.98 5.02 32.98
C LEU A 49 0.74 6.44 32.51
N ARG A 50 1.84 7.13 32.17
CA ARG A 50 1.85 8.51 31.69
C ARG A 50 2.69 8.64 30.42
N GLY A 51 2.35 9.64 29.58
CA GLY A 51 3.06 9.88 28.33
C GLY A 51 2.63 8.94 27.22
N LEU A 52 3.54 8.59 26.31
CA LEU A 52 3.25 7.67 25.20
C LEU A 52 3.40 6.21 25.65
N VAL A 53 2.36 5.42 25.44
CA VAL A 53 2.33 3.99 25.68
C VAL A 53 2.23 3.26 24.34
N VAL A 54 3.14 2.34 24.08
CA VAL A 54 3.18 1.51 22.86
C VAL A 54 2.63 0.11 23.18
N ILE A 55 1.71 -0.36 22.34
CA ILE A 55 1.20 -1.74 22.37
C ILE A 55 1.44 -2.34 20.99
N ASP A 56 2.44 -3.20 20.89
CA ASP A 56 2.84 -3.87 19.65
C ASP A 56 2.12 -5.21 19.47
N GLU A 57 1.79 -5.57 18.22
CA GLU A 57 1.06 -6.79 17.83
C GLU A 57 -0.32 -6.93 18.51
N ILE A 58 -1.08 -5.83 18.57
CA ILE A 58 -2.38 -5.72 19.28
C ILE A 58 -3.39 -6.81 18.88
N GLN A 59 -3.30 -7.38 17.66
CA GLN A 59 -4.20 -8.44 17.20
C GLN A 59 -4.11 -9.72 18.03
N ARG A 60 -3.07 -9.87 18.86
CA ARG A 60 -2.94 -10.99 19.79
C ARG A 60 -3.82 -10.86 21.05
N ARG A 61 -4.24 -9.63 21.38
CA ARG A 61 -5.06 -9.30 22.55
C ARG A 61 -6.18 -8.32 22.18
N PRO A 62 -7.16 -8.75 21.36
CA PRO A 62 -8.29 -7.91 20.97
C PRO A 62 -9.19 -7.49 22.16
N ASP A 63 -9.12 -8.20 23.27
CA ASP A 63 -9.77 -7.86 24.54
C ASP A 63 -9.24 -6.55 25.17
N LEU A 64 -8.12 -6.02 24.70
CA LEU A 64 -7.61 -4.72 25.14
C LEU A 64 -8.42 -3.52 24.58
N PHE A 65 -9.12 -3.64 23.45
CA PHE A 65 -9.84 -2.51 22.85
C PHE A 65 -10.89 -1.87 23.78
N PRO A 66 -11.74 -2.61 24.51
CA PRO A 66 -12.63 -2.04 25.50
C PRO A 66 -11.90 -1.30 26.62
N VAL A 67 -10.77 -1.84 27.10
CA VAL A 67 -9.94 -1.21 28.14
C VAL A 67 -9.34 0.10 27.64
N LEU A 68 -8.76 0.09 26.46
CA LEU A 68 -8.17 1.27 25.81
C LEU A 68 -9.22 2.36 25.57
N ARG A 69 -10.46 1.99 25.23
CA ARG A 69 -11.58 2.94 25.14
C ARG A 69 -11.79 3.67 26.47
N VAL A 70 -11.93 2.94 27.58
CA VAL A 70 -12.13 3.53 28.91
C VAL A 70 -10.97 4.44 29.29
N LEU A 71 -9.74 3.99 29.04
CA LEU A 71 -8.52 4.77 29.35
C LEU A 71 -8.41 6.05 28.53
N SER A 72 -8.94 6.06 27.30
CA SER A 72 -8.90 7.22 26.40
C SER A 72 -9.99 8.25 26.68
N ASP A 73 -11.03 7.90 27.44
CA ASP A 73 -12.10 8.82 27.82
C ASP A 73 -11.81 9.58 29.12
N ARG A 74 -10.67 9.31 29.77
CA ARG A 74 -10.30 9.98 31.04
C ARG A 74 -9.91 11.45 30.83
N GLN A 75 -10.27 12.28 31.82
CA GLN A 75 -9.90 13.70 31.85
C GLN A 75 -9.30 14.06 33.24
N PRO A 76 -8.07 14.65 33.29
CA PRO A 76 -7.16 14.85 32.14
C PRO A 76 -6.66 13.52 31.59
N LEU A 77 -6.27 13.50 30.30
CA LEU A 77 -5.71 12.31 29.65
C LEU A 77 -4.23 12.12 30.09
N PRO A 78 -3.91 11.13 30.93
CA PRO A 78 -2.55 10.97 31.46
C PRO A 78 -1.60 10.32 30.47
N ALA A 79 -2.12 9.47 29.57
CA ALA A 79 -1.35 8.71 28.60
C ALA A 79 -1.99 8.74 27.20
N SER A 80 -1.15 8.78 26.19
CA SER A 80 -1.53 8.57 24.78
C SER A 80 -1.12 7.18 24.33
N PHE A 81 -1.92 6.52 23.49
CA PHE A 81 -1.64 5.16 23.05
C PHE A 81 -1.25 5.12 21.57
N LEU A 82 -0.11 4.47 21.29
CA LEU A 82 0.34 4.08 19.96
C LEU A 82 0.18 2.57 19.83
N ILE A 83 -0.70 2.13 18.96
CA ILE A 83 -1.04 0.73 18.75
C ILE A 83 -0.40 0.29 17.45
N LEU A 84 0.33 -0.82 17.47
CA LEU A 84 0.89 -1.40 16.25
C LEU A 84 0.18 -2.72 15.97
N GLY A 85 -0.13 -2.95 14.70
CA GLY A 85 -0.71 -4.22 14.28
C GLY A 85 -0.42 -4.53 12.83
N SER A 86 -0.21 -5.82 12.53
CA SER A 86 -0.34 -6.29 11.17
C SER A 86 -1.81 -6.17 10.80
N ALA A 87 -2.09 -5.60 9.63
CA ALA A 87 -3.46 -5.42 9.19
C ALA A 87 -4.19 -6.76 9.14
N SER A 88 -5.30 -6.82 9.84
CA SER A 88 -6.27 -7.88 9.65
C SER A 88 -7.67 -7.27 9.59
N PRO A 89 -8.57 -7.83 8.79
CA PRO A 89 -9.96 -7.37 8.73
C PRO A 89 -10.65 -7.42 10.10
N ALA A 90 -10.29 -8.40 10.94
CA ALA A 90 -10.79 -8.55 12.29
C ALA A 90 -10.34 -7.38 13.18
N LEU A 91 -9.07 -7.00 13.10
CA LEU A 91 -8.51 -5.87 13.86
C LEU A 91 -9.22 -4.56 13.50
N LEU A 92 -9.36 -4.29 12.20
CA LEU A 92 -10.02 -3.07 11.73
C LEU A 92 -11.49 -3.00 12.13
N ARG A 93 -12.23 -4.11 12.07
CA ARG A 93 -13.62 -4.17 12.52
C ARG A 93 -13.75 -3.96 14.03
N GLN A 94 -12.98 -4.69 14.84
CA GLN A 94 -13.04 -4.59 16.30
C GLN A 94 -12.60 -3.21 16.80
N SER A 95 -11.56 -2.63 16.19
CA SER A 95 -11.13 -1.28 16.52
C SER A 95 -12.17 -0.23 16.15
N SER A 96 -12.81 -0.34 14.98
CA SER A 96 -13.83 0.60 14.53
C SER A 96 -15.11 0.54 15.40
N GLU A 97 -15.53 -0.64 15.85
CA GLU A 97 -16.68 -0.78 16.75
C GLU A 97 -16.38 -0.24 18.16
N SER A 98 -15.20 -0.55 18.71
CA SER A 98 -14.85 -0.20 20.09
C SER A 98 -14.29 1.20 20.25
N LEU A 99 -13.57 1.74 19.25
CA LEU A 99 -12.77 2.96 19.35
C LEU A 99 -13.22 4.07 18.38
N ALA A 100 -14.47 4.00 17.89
CA ALA A 100 -15.02 5.02 16.99
C ALA A 100 -14.84 6.45 17.55
N GLY A 101 -14.28 7.35 16.72
CA GLY A 101 -13.99 8.73 17.10
C GLY A 101 -12.78 8.94 18.02
N ARG A 102 -12.08 7.86 18.44
CA ARG A 102 -10.94 7.91 19.37
C ARG A 102 -9.62 7.42 18.76
N LEU A 103 -9.68 6.78 17.61
CA LEU A 103 -8.56 6.14 16.94
C LEU A 103 -8.31 6.77 15.57
N ALA A 104 -7.11 7.30 15.37
CA ALA A 104 -6.60 7.64 14.04
C ALA A 104 -5.83 6.44 13.47
N LEU A 105 -6.18 6.01 12.27
CA LEU A 105 -5.51 4.92 11.56
C LEU A 105 -4.48 5.51 10.60
N ILE A 106 -3.23 5.07 10.72
CA ILE A 106 -2.14 5.41 9.80
C ILE A 106 -1.67 4.13 9.13
N ALA A 107 -1.85 4.04 7.81
CA ALA A 107 -1.35 2.93 7.03
C ALA A 107 0.14 3.14 6.73
N MET A 108 0.98 2.23 7.23
CA MET A 108 2.41 2.20 6.96
C MET A 108 2.71 1.14 5.90
N SER A 109 3.54 1.48 4.93
CA SER A 109 4.09 0.54 3.93
C SER A 109 5.60 0.38 4.14
N GLY A 110 6.30 -0.28 3.22
CA GLY A 110 7.75 -0.16 3.12
C GLY A 110 8.17 1.27 2.75
N PHE A 111 9.47 1.53 2.69
CA PHE A 111 10.01 2.83 2.32
C PHE A 111 9.33 3.42 1.08
N SER A 112 9.13 4.71 1.09
CA SER A 112 8.70 5.50 -0.07
C SER A 112 9.92 6.07 -0.81
N LEU A 113 9.71 6.51 -2.04
CA LEU A 113 10.74 7.21 -2.81
C LEU A 113 11.19 8.50 -2.10
N ALA A 114 10.29 9.18 -1.39
CA ALA A 114 10.61 10.36 -0.59
C ALA A 114 11.58 10.05 0.56
N GLU A 115 11.46 8.88 1.19
CA GLU A 115 12.34 8.46 2.29
C GLU A 115 13.72 7.99 1.81
N VAL A 116 13.79 7.32 0.65
CA VAL A 116 15.05 6.78 0.14
C VAL A 116 15.81 7.76 -0.76
N GLY A 117 15.15 8.82 -1.23
CA GLY A 117 15.71 9.83 -2.11
C GLY A 117 15.68 9.45 -3.60
N GLN A 118 15.72 10.47 -4.44
CA GLN A 118 15.56 10.34 -5.89
C GLN A 118 16.63 9.48 -6.58
N GLU A 119 17.87 9.54 -6.10
CA GLU A 119 18.99 8.75 -6.67
C GLU A 119 18.81 7.24 -6.47
N ALA A 120 18.07 6.85 -5.43
CA ALA A 120 17.78 5.46 -5.14
C ALA A 120 16.61 4.89 -5.96
N GLN A 121 15.93 5.69 -6.80
CA GLN A 121 14.73 5.30 -7.53
C GLN A 121 14.89 4.01 -8.36
N PRO A 122 15.97 3.75 -9.13
CA PRO A 122 16.12 2.49 -9.85
C PRO A 122 16.21 1.28 -8.92
N LYS A 123 16.99 1.39 -7.83
CA LYS A 123 17.12 0.37 -6.80
C LYS A 123 15.80 0.13 -6.07
N HIS A 124 15.08 1.21 -5.74
CA HIS A 124 13.79 1.14 -5.04
C HIS A 124 12.72 0.48 -5.92
N TRP A 125 12.67 0.82 -7.21
CA TRP A 125 11.78 0.15 -8.15
C TRP A 125 12.10 -1.34 -8.29
N LEU A 126 13.40 -1.72 -8.39
CA LEU A 126 13.80 -3.13 -8.52
C LEU A 126 13.54 -3.95 -7.26
N ARG A 127 13.95 -3.46 -6.09
CA ARG A 127 13.95 -4.20 -4.82
C ARG A 127 12.69 -4.06 -4.00
N GLY A 128 11.85 -3.07 -4.32
CA GLY A 128 10.70 -2.68 -3.50
C GLY A 128 11.09 -1.85 -2.28
N GLY A 129 10.07 -1.48 -1.50
CA GLY A 129 10.23 -0.63 -0.31
C GLY A 129 10.39 -1.40 1.01
N PHE A 130 10.25 -2.73 1.04
CA PHE A 130 10.47 -3.47 2.29
C PHE A 130 11.90 -3.27 2.81
N PRO A 131 12.11 -2.82 4.07
CA PRO A 131 13.42 -2.39 4.55
C PRO A 131 14.53 -3.41 4.34
N LEU A 132 14.32 -4.69 4.69
CA LEU A 132 15.34 -5.73 4.57
C LEU A 132 15.66 -6.11 3.11
N SER A 133 14.69 -5.98 2.20
CA SER A 133 14.92 -6.12 0.76
C SER A 133 15.71 -4.95 0.21
N PHE A 134 15.25 -3.72 0.48
CA PHE A 134 15.87 -2.51 -0.04
C PHE A 134 17.28 -2.30 0.47
N LEU A 135 17.52 -2.49 1.78
CA LEU A 135 18.82 -2.29 2.44
C LEU A 135 19.79 -3.45 2.27
N ALA A 136 19.41 -4.56 1.63
CA ALA A 136 20.31 -5.68 1.39
C ALA A 136 21.59 -5.21 0.69
N ALA A 137 22.73 -5.74 1.11
CA ALA A 137 24.03 -5.33 0.59
C ALA A 137 24.23 -5.67 -0.90
N ILE A 138 23.68 -6.82 -1.33
CA ILE A 138 23.79 -7.34 -2.70
C ILE A 138 22.40 -7.75 -3.24
N GLU A 139 22.28 -7.89 -4.56
CA GLU A 139 21.00 -8.24 -5.21
C GLU A 139 20.48 -9.62 -4.79
N GLU A 140 21.37 -10.61 -4.65
CA GLU A 140 21.01 -11.95 -4.18
C GLU A 140 20.37 -11.91 -2.79
N GLY A 141 20.94 -11.13 -1.87
CA GLY A 141 20.39 -10.99 -0.52
C GLY A 141 18.99 -10.37 -0.51
N SER A 142 18.74 -9.41 -1.41
CA SER A 142 17.40 -8.84 -1.61
C SER A 142 16.43 -9.87 -2.18
N LEU A 143 16.88 -10.68 -3.15
CA LEU A 143 16.06 -11.71 -3.78
C LEU A 143 15.73 -12.83 -2.79
N ASP A 144 16.70 -13.29 -2.01
CA ASP A 144 16.53 -14.32 -0.98
C ASP A 144 15.55 -13.85 0.10
N TRP A 145 15.67 -12.59 0.54
CA TRP A 145 14.72 -12.03 1.48
C TRP A 145 13.28 -12.04 0.92
N ARG A 146 13.08 -11.61 -0.33
CA ARG A 146 11.74 -11.61 -0.97
C ARG A 146 11.16 -13.00 -1.09
N LYS A 147 11.98 -13.99 -1.44
CA LYS A 147 11.63 -15.40 -1.47
C LYS A 147 11.16 -15.91 -0.10
N ASP A 148 11.97 -15.64 0.93
CA ASP A 148 11.67 -16.08 2.30
C ASP A 148 10.48 -15.34 2.90
N PHE A 149 10.30 -14.06 2.58
CA PHE A 149 9.12 -13.29 2.95
C PHE A 149 7.86 -13.92 2.37
N VAL A 150 7.81 -14.17 1.07
CA VAL A 150 6.63 -14.76 0.41
C VAL A 150 6.31 -16.14 1.01
N ARG A 151 7.32 -16.99 1.23
CA ARG A 151 7.13 -18.30 1.87
C ARG A 151 6.55 -18.16 3.27
N THR A 152 7.18 -17.35 4.13
CA THR A 152 6.77 -17.16 5.53
C THR A 152 5.37 -16.53 5.61
N PHE A 153 5.08 -15.56 4.75
CA PHE A 153 3.77 -14.92 4.66
C PHE A 153 2.66 -15.96 4.36
N LEU A 154 2.87 -16.84 3.40
CA LEU A 154 1.88 -17.84 3.00
C LEU A 154 1.74 -18.99 4.01
N GLU A 155 2.84 -19.46 4.60
CA GLU A 155 2.86 -20.63 5.48
C GLU A 155 2.53 -20.29 6.93
N ARG A 156 2.88 -19.10 7.40
CA ARG A 156 2.75 -18.69 8.80
C ARG A 156 1.73 -17.57 8.99
N ASP A 157 1.83 -16.49 8.20
CA ASP A 157 1.08 -15.27 8.49
C ASP A 157 -0.39 -15.41 8.06
N VAL A 158 -0.66 -15.87 6.85
CA VAL A 158 -2.02 -16.09 6.36
C VAL A 158 -2.85 -17.01 7.28
N PRO A 159 -2.34 -18.16 7.76
CA PRO A 159 -3.06 -19.00 8.73
C PRO A 159 -3.37 -18.32 10.06
N GLN A 160 -2.52 -17.41 10.54
CA GLN A 160 -2.77 -16.68 11.80
C GLN A 160 -3.99 -15.76 11.73
N PHE A 161 -4.37 -15.32 10.52
CA PHE A 161 -5.59 -14.54 10.29
C PHE A 161 -6.84 -15.41 10.12
N GLY A 162 -6.76 -16.70 10.41
CA GLY A 162 -7.90 -17.64 10.35
C GLY A 162 -8.20 -18.18 8.95
N PHE A 163 -7.35 -17.89 7.97
CA PHE A 163 -7.52 -18.40 6.61
C PHE A 163 -6.81 -19.74 6.43
N ARG A 164 -7.57 -20.78 6.09
CA ARG A 164 -7.07 -22.15 5.88
C ARG A 164 -6.99 -22.46 4.39
N PHE A 165 -6.04 -21.85 3.70
CA PHE A 165 -5.75 -22.14 2.30
C PHE A 165 -4.42 -22.89 2.16
N PRO A 166 -4.31 -23.86 1.24
CA PRO A 166 -3.02 -24.47 0.94
C PRO A 166 -2.03 -23.41 0.44
N ALA A 167 -0.89 -23.27 1.11
CA ALA A 167 0.13 -22.26 0.78
C ALA A 167 0.56 -22.32 -0.70
N ALA A 168 0.75 -23.54 -1.24
CA ALA A 168 1.09 -23.74 -2.66
C ALA A 168 0.00 -23.24 -3.62
N GLY A 169 -1.28 -23.39 -3.26
CA GLY A 169 -2.41 -22.87 -4.03
C GLY A 169 -2.44 -21.35 -4.04
N LEU A 170 -2.25 -20.74 -2.88
CA LEU A 170 -2.23 -19.29 -2.74
C LEU A 170 -0.98 -18.67 -3.39
N PHE A 171 0.18 -19.35 -3.36
CA PHE A 171 1.38 -18.92 -4.09
C PHE A 171 1.11 -18.89 -5.61
N ARG A 172 0.55 -19.97 -6.16
CA ARG A 172 0.17 -20.01 -7.60
C ARG A 172 -0.81 -18.89 -7.94
N PHE A 173 -1.81 -18.66 -7.08
CA PHE A 173 -2.76 -17.57 -7.26
C PHE A 173 -2.07 -16.20 -7.28
N TRP A 174 -1.18 -15.93 -6.33
CA TRP A 174 -0.44 -14.67 -6.25
C TRP A 174 0.48 -14.47 -7.46
N SER A 175 1.13 -15.54 -7.93
CA SER A 175 1.92 -15.50 -9.18
C SER A 175 1.04 -15.18 -10.41
N VAL A 176 -0.17 -15.75 -10.49
CA VAL A 176 -1.13 -15.38 -11.54
C VAL A 176 -1.52 -13.90 -11.43
N LEU A 177 -1.80 -13.40 -10.23
CA LEU A 177 -2.08 -11.97 -10.02
C LEU A 177 -0.95 -11.06 -10.47
N ALA A 178 0.31 -11.47 -10.32
CA ALA A 178 1.46 -10.71 -10.82
C ALA A 178 1.41 -10.51 -12.34
N HIS A 179 0.88 -11.49 -13.10
CA HIS A 179 0.65 -11.34 -14.54
C HIS A 179 -0.57 -10.45 -14.87
N TYR A 180 -1.53 -10.29 -13.95
CA TYR A 180 -2.64 -9.33 -14.06
C TYR A 180 -2.30 -7.94 -13.51
N HIS A 181 -1.10 -7.72 -13.04
CA HIS A 181 -0.68 -6.41 -12.51
C HIS A 181 -0.94 -5.30 -13.52
N ALA A 182 -1.53 -4.18 -13.10
CA ALA A 182 -1.96 -3.06 -13.91
C ALA A 182 -3.05 -3.40 -14.96
N GLN A 183 -3.83 -4.45 -14.74
CA GLN A 183 -4.92 -4.85 -15.63
C GLN A 183 -6.25 -4.92 -14.89
N VAL A 184 -7.34 -4.76 -15.64
CA VAL A 184 -8.70 -4.99 -15.14
C VAL A 184 -8.84 -6.45 -14.74
N TRP A 185 -9.29 -6.68 -13.52
CA TRP A 185 -9.36 -8.00 -12.91
C TRP A 185 -10.53 -8.84 -13.46
N ASN A 186 -10.24 -10.05 -13.91
CA ASN A 186 -11.24 -11.03 -14.30
C ASN A 186 -11.17 -12.27 -13.39
N ALA A 187 -11.99 -12.29 -12.34
CA ALA A 187 -12.00 -13.37 -11.37
C ALA A 187 -12.37 -14.74 -11.99
N ALA A 188 -13.25 -14.77 -13.00
CA ALA A 188 -13.64 -16.01 -13.67
C ALA A 188 -12.50 -16.61 -14.49
N GLU A 189 -11.67 -15.79 -15.12
CA GLU A 189 -10.51 -16.24 -15.89
C GLU A 189 -9.42 -16.80 -14.96
N ALA A 190 -9.08 -16.08 -13.89
CA ALA A 190 -8.13 -16.55 -12.90
C ALA A 190 -8.59 -17.83 -12.20
N ALA A 191 -9.89 -17.95 -11.90
CA ALA A 191 -10.47 -19.14 -11.32
C ALA A 191 -10.32 -20.36 -12.23
N ARG A 192 -10.58 -20.20 -13.54
CA ARG A 192 -10.36 -21.27 -14.53
C ARG A 192 -8.90 -21.70 -14.63
N THR A 193 -7.98 -20.74 -14.68
CA THR A 193 -6.53 -21.01 -14.74
C THR A 193 -6.03 -21.81 -13.54
N LEU A 194 -6.64 -21.63 -12.37
CA LEU A 194 -6.20 -22.23 -11.11
C LEU A 194 -7.03 -23.44 -10.68
N GLY A 195 -8.10 -23.75 -11.39
CA GLY A 195 -9.01 -24.85 -11.03
C GLY A 195 -9.77 -24.61 -9.72
N VAL A 196 -10.08 -23.35 -9.41
CA VAL A 196 -10.87 -22.95 -8.22
C VAL A 196 -12.19 -22.30 -8.63
N SER A 197 -13.09 -22.11 -7.66
CA SER A 197 -14.32 -21.33 -7.92
C SER A 197 -14.02 -19.83 -8.02
N GLU A 198 -14.86 -19.08 -8.74
CA GLU A 198 -14.76 -17.62 -8.82
C GLU A 198 -14.86 -16.96 -7.44
N SER A 199 -15.71 -17.47 -6.57
CA SER A 199 -15.83 -16.99 -5.18
C SER A 199 -14.54 -17.21 -4.40
N THR A 200 -13.82 -18.30 -4.62
CA THR A 200 -12.51 -18.57 -4.02
C THR A 200 -11.47 -17.58 -4.54
N ALA A 201 -11.44 -17.32 -5.85
CA ALA A 201 -10.51 -16.36 -6.46
C ALA A 201 -10.73 -14.95 -5.89
N ARG A 202 -11.98 -14.50 -5.74
CA ARG A 202 -12.32 -13.22 -5.10
C ARG A 202 -11.84 -13.15 -3.65
N ARG A 203 -12.12 -14.19 -2.85
CA ARG A 203 -11.65 -14.27 -1.45
C ARG A 203 -10.13 -14.22 -1.32
N TYR A 204 -9.39 -14.77 -2.28
CA TYR A 204 -7.92 -14.69 -2.30
C TYR A 204 -7.44 -13.26 -2.56
N VAL A 205 -8.06 -12.54 -3.51
CA VAL A 205 -7.73 -11.13 -3.75
C VAL A 205 -8.05 -10.28 -2.54
N ASP A 206 -9.24 -10.45 -1.96
CA ASP A 206 -9.67 -9.71 -0.77
C ASP A 206 -8.71 -9.94 0.40
N LEU A 207 -8.32 -11.20 0.64
CA LEU A 207 -7.31 -11.54 1.65
C LEU A 207 -5.98 -10.81 1.41
N LEU A 208 -5.45 -10.87 0.19
CA LEU A 208 -4.18 -10.21 -0.14
C LEU A 208 -4.29 -8.68 -0.04
N GLN A 209 -5.45 -8.10 -0.34
CA GLN A 209 -5.72 -6.67 -0.13
C GLN A 209 -5.75 -6.32 1.36
N ASP A 210 -6.48 -7.09 2.15
CA ASP A 210 -6.61 -6.90 3.59
C ASP A 210 -5.26 -7.00 4.32
N LEU A 211 -4.33 -7.78 3.76
CA LEU A 211 -2.96 -7.93 4.26
C LEU A 211 -1.95 -6.98 3.58
N PHE A 212 -2.41 -5.97 2.84
CA PHE A 212 -1.61 -4.95 2.16
C PHE A 212 -0.64 -5.48 1.08
N MET A 213 -0.87 -6.67 0.55
CA MET A 213 -0.06 -7.22 -0.53
C MET A 213 -0.55 -6.77 -1.91
N VAL A 214 -1.86 -6.54 -2.04
CA VAL A 214 -2.53 -6.19 -3.29
C VAL A 214 -3.36 -4.92 -3.09
N ARG A 215 -3.47 -4.11 -4.12
CA ARG A 215 -4.45 -3.03 -4.26
C ARG A 215 -5.45 -3.38 -5.34
N GLN A 216 -6.74 -3.25 -5.03
CA GLN A 216 -7.81 -3.18 -6.01
C GLN A 216 -8.13 -1.70 -6.24
N LEU A 217 -7.59 -1.11 -7.30
CA LEU A 217 -7.91 0.27 -7.67
C LEU A 217 -9.27 0.27 -8.37
N GLN A 218 -10.24 0.93 -7.76
CA GLN A 218 -11.62 0.96 -8.25
C GLN A 218 -11.74 1.85 -9.49
N PRO A 219 -12.64 1.54 -10.41
CA PRO A 219 -12.91 2.41 -11.55
C PRO A 219 -13.76 3.61 -11.14
N TRP A 220 -13.46 4.78 -11.72
CA TRP A 220 -14.33 5.94 -11.62
C TRP A 220 -15.59 5.76 -12.47
N HIS A 221 -16.74 6.03 -11.89
CA HIS A 221 -18.02 6.03 -12.58
C HIS A 221 -18.62 7.43 -12.61
N ALA A 222 -18.49 8.10 -13.75
CA ALA A 222 -19.26 9.32 -14.02
C ALA A 222 -20.48 8.97 -14.87
N ASN A 223 -21.55 9.70 -14.70
CA ASN A 223 -22.82 9.52 -15.46
C ASN A 223 -22.68 10.19 -16.85
N LEU A 224 -21.71 9.74 -17.65
CA LEU A 224 -21.28 10.41 -18.90
C LEU A 224 -21.98 9.87 -20.17
N GLY A 225 -22.99 9.02 -20.05
CA GLY A 225 -23.61 8.37 -21.22
C GLY A 225 -22.69 7.40 -21.98
N LYS A 226 -21.43 7.27 -21.57
CA LYS A 226 -20.45 6.32 -22.12
C LYS A 226 -20.42 5.06 -21.30
N ARG A 227 -20.34 3.90 -21.96
CA ARG A 227 -20.17 2.62 -21.28
C ARG A 227 -18.77 2.53 -20.66
N GLN A 228 -18.68 2.45 -19.34
CA GLN A 228 -17.43 2.44 -18.57
C GLN A 228 -17.11 1.05 -18.02
N VAL A 229 -15.82 0.79 -17.78
CA VAL A 229 -15.35 -0.42 -17.09
C VAL A 229 -15.81 -0.37 -15.63
N LYS A 230 -16.32 -1.48 -15.11
CA LYS A 230 -16.86 -1.58 -13.73
C LYS A 230 -16.03 -2.45 -12.80
N THR A 231 -15.00 -3.10 -13.31
CA THR A 231 -14.18 -4.04 -12.57
C THR A 231 -12.85 -3.39 -12.18
N PRO A 232 -12.32 -3.60 -10.97
CA PRO A 232 -11.09 -2.94 -10.53
C PRO A 232 -9.86 -3.39 -11.32
N LYS A 233 -8.84 -2.52 -11.37
CA LYS A 233 -7.48 -2.92 -11.73
C LYS A 233 -6.76 -3.49 -10.51
N ILE A 234 -5.88 -4.46 -10.75
CA ILE A 234 -5.08 -5.13 -9.71
C ILE A 234 -3.64 -4.65 -9.75
N TYR A 235 -3.11 -4.32 -8.59
CA TYR A 235 -1.69 -3.97 -8.40
C TYR A 235 -1.10 -4.76 -7.23
N ILE A 236 0.04 -5.43 -7.43
CA ILE A 236 0.90 -5.86 -6.33
C ILE A 236 1.54 -4.59 -5.77
N ARG A 237 1.36 -4.31 -4.49
CA ARG A 237 1.71 -3.01 -3.90
C ARG A 237 3.21 -2.76 -3.77
N ASP A 238 4.01 -3.79 -3.61
CA ASP A 238 5.46 -3.70 -3.56
C ASP A 238 6.07 -4.21 -4.87
N SER A 239 6.85 -3.36 -5.53
CA SER A 239 7.47 -3.69 -6.82
C SER A 239 8.49 -4.82 -6.72
N GLY A 240 9.21 -4.93 -5.61
CA GLY A 240 10.16 -6.03 -5.38
C GLY A 240 9.45 -7.39 -5.26
N LEU A 241 8.32 -7.45 -4.56
CA LEU A 241 7.50 -8.66 -4.51
C LEU A 241 6.89 -8.98 -5.87
N LEU A 242 6.44 -7.98 -6.64
CA LEU A 242 5.99 -8.16 -8.01
C LEU A 242 7.09 -8.80 -8.86
N HIS A 243 8.31 -8.27 -8.80
CA HIS A 243 9.44 -8.77 -9.58
C HIS A 243 9.80 -10.22 -9.20
N TYR A 244 9.81 -10.53 -7.89
CA TYR A 244 10.00 -11.91 -7.44
C TYR A 244 8.96 -12.88 -8.01
N LEU A 245 7.66 -12.50 -7.96
CA LEU A 245 6.56 -13.32 -8.47
C LEU A 245 6.60 -13.49 -10.00
N LEU A 246 7.15 -12.52 -10.74
CA LEU A 246 7.38 -12.58 -12.18
C LEU A 246 8.69 -13.27 -12.58
N GLY A 247 9.54 -13.65 -11.61
CA GLY A 247 10.84 -14.27 -11.86
C GLY A 247 11.94 -13.30 -12.30
N ILE A 248 11.75 -11.99 -12.13
CA ILE A 248 12.71 -10.93 -12.46
C ILE A 248 13.74 -10.82 -11.33
N ARG A 249 15.02 -10.94 -11.66
CA ARG A 249 16.13 -11.02 -10.68
C ARG A 249 17.11 -9.86 -10.73
N SER A 250 17.13 -9.12 -11.83
CA SER A 250 18.08 -8.04 -12.08
C SER A 250 17.41 -6.86 -12.78
N GLU A 251 18.08 -5.71 -12.72
CA GLU A 251 17.65 -4.52 -13.45
C GLU A 251 17.59 -4.77 -14.96
N GLN A 252 18.57 -5.47 -15.51
CA GLN A 252 18.58 -5.80 -16.93
C GLN A 252 17.38 -6.65 -17.33
N GLU A 253 17.05 -7.69 -16.54
CA GLU A 253 15.86 -8.50 -16.76
C GLU A 253 14.57 -7.67 -16.66
N LEU A 254 14.49 -6.76 -15.67
CA LEU A 254 13.34 -5.85 -15.50
C LEU A 254 13.14 -4.95 -16.72
N LEU A 255 14.23 -4.34 -17.22
CA LEU A 255 14.17 -3.44 -18.35
C LEU A 255 13.73 -4.14 -19.65
N LEU A 256 14.08 -5.40 -19.84
CA LEU A 256 13.74 -6.22 -21.00
C LEU A 256 12.41 -7.00 -20.85
N HIS A 257 11.84 -7.04 -19.64
CA HIS A 257 10.68 -7.86 -19.38
C HIS A 257 9.41 -7.30 -20.05
N PRO A 258 8.55 -8.13 -20.67
CA PRO A 258 7.32 -7.67 -21.30
C PRO A 258 6.37 -6.90 -20.37
N ARG A 259 6.43 -7.16 -19.06
CA ARG A 259 5.62 -6.48 -18.04
C ARG A 259 6.31 -5.25 -17.42
N SER A 260 7.44 -4.80 -17.96
CA SER A 260 8.21 -3.67 -17.42
C SER A 260 7.38 -2.37 -17.36
N GLY A 261 6.57 -2.10 -18.39
CA GLY A 261 5.66 -0.95 -18.41
C GLY A 261 4.58 -1.04 -17.33
N ALA A 262 3.97 -2.21 -17.16
CA ALA A 262 2.98 -2.44 -16.11
C ALA A 262 3.60 -2.35 -14.70
N SER A 263 4.81 -2.87 -14.50
CA SER A 263 5.56 -2.73 -13.25
C SER A 263 5.85 -1.26 -12.93
N TRP A 264 6.23 -0.48 -13.94
CA TRP A 264 6.43 0.96 -13.80
C TRP A 264 5.13 1.67 -13.39
N GLU A 265 4.02 1.37 -14.06
CA GLU A 265 2.70 1.93 -13.76
C GLU A 265 2.32 1.69 -12.28
N GLY A 266 2.42 0.45 -11.80
CA GLY A 266 2.10 0.13 -10.41
C GLY A 266 3.04 0.81 -9.41
N TYR A 267 4.34 0.89 -9.71
CA TYR A 267 5.31 1.60 -8.88
C TYR A 267 4.98 3.09 -8.79
N VAL A 268 4.72 3.76 -9.92
CA VAL A 268 4.33 5.16 -9.96
C VAL A 268 3.05 5.42 -9.19
N ILE A 269 2.02 4.58 -9.36
CA ILE A 269 0.74 4.71 -8.64
C ILE A 269 0.95 4.59 -7.12
N GLU A 270 1.67 3.56 -6.64
CA GLU A 270 1.89 3.38 -5.20
C GLU A 270 2.70 4.55 -4.60
N GLU A 271 3.74 5.02 -5.28
CA GLU A 271 4.53 6.15 -4.80
C GLU A 271 3.74 7.47 -4.84
N THR A 272 2.92 7.68 -5.87
CA THR A 272 2.01 8.84 -5.94
C THR A 272 0.99 8.83 -4.80
N LEU A 273 0.36 7.69 -4.54
CA LEU A 273 -0.62 7.57 -3.46
C LEU A 273 0.00 7.75 -2.07
N LYS A 274 1.25 7.31 -1.85
CA LYS A 274 1.99 7.55 -0.61
C LYS A 274 2.30 9.04 -0.43
N ALA A 275 2.85 9.69 -1.47
CA ALA A 275 3.29 11.08 -1.40
C ALA A 275 2.13 12.08 -1.26
N PHE A 276 1.03 11.87 -1.97
CA PHE A 276 -0.08 12.80 -1.98
C PHE A 276 -1.16 12.50 -0.95
N ALA A 277 -1.28 11.26 -0.47
CA ALA A 277 -2.34 10.82 0.44
C ALA A 277 -3.70 11.44 0.05
N PRO A 278 -4.23 11.15 -1.16
CA PRO A 278 -5.45 11.77 -1.65
C PRO A 278 -6.66 11.36 -0.81
N ASP A 279 -7.71 12.19 -0.82
CA ASP A 279 -8.98 11.89 -0.17
C ASP A 279 -9.64 10.69 -0.85
N GLU A 280 -9.54 10.61 -2.19
CA GLU A 280 -10.11 9.55 -3.01
C GLU A 280 -9.23 9.28 -4.24
N ALA A 281 -9.20 8.00 -4.70
CA ALA A 281 -8.39 7.58 -5.84
C ALA A 281 -9.07 6.47 -6.64
N TRP A 282 -9.02 6.58 -7.97
CA TRP A 282 -9.59 5.63 -8.94
C TRP A 282 -8.72 5.54 -10.20
N PHE A 283 -8.96 4.54 -11.03
CA PHE A 283 -8.62 4.62 -12.45
C PHE A 283 -9.88 4.93 -13.27
N TRP A 284 -9.70 5.28 -14.52
CA TRP A 284 -10.82 5.46 -15.42
C TRP A 284 -10.55 4.82 -16.78
N ALA A 285 -11.55 4.10 -17.31
CA ALA A 285 -11.47 3.51 -18.63
C ALA A 285 -12.86 3.40 -19.27
N THR A 286 -12.91 3.60 -20.57
CA THR A 286 -14.12 3.42 -21.40
C THR A 286 -13.99 2.16 -22.24
N HIS A 287 -15.13 1.59 -22.64
CA HIS A 287 -15.13 0.48 -23.60
C HIS A 287 -14.64 0.89 -25.02
N SER A 288 -14.57 2.17 -25.31
CA SER A 288 -14.01 2.72 -26.57
C SER A 288 -12.49 2.90 -26.54
N GLY A 289 -11.82 2.51 -25.45
CA GLY A 289 -10.36 2.47 -25.34
C GLY A 289 -9.71 3.74 -24.77
N ALA A 290 -10.47 4.77 -24.36
CA ALA A 290 -9.90 5.88 -23.59
C ALA A 290 -9.66 5.44 -22.15
N GLU A 291 -8.49 5.78 -21.59
CA GLU A 291 -8.05 5.34 -20.26
C GLU A 291 -7.23 6.42 -19.58
N LEU A 292 -7.28 6.44 -18.23
CA LEU A 292 -6.41 7.19 -17.32
C LEU A 292 -5.98 6.26 -16.19
N ASP A 293 -4.68 6.18 -15.95
CA ASP A 293 -4.10 5.22 -15.00
C ASP A 293 -4.51 5.52 -13.55
N LEU A 294 -4.50 6.81 -13.15
CA LEU A 294 -4.92 7.24 -11.83
C LEU A 294 -5.64 8.59 -11.89
N MET A 295 -6.80 8.67 -11.28
CA MET A 295 -7.50 9.91 -10.95
C MET A 295 -7.53 10.05 -9.45
N MET A 296 -7.17 11.23 -8.94
CA MET A 296 -7.18 11.54 -7.52
C MET A 296 -8.03 12.78 -7.25
N VAL A 297 -8.65 12.80 -6.07
CA VAL A 297 -9.24 14.01 -5.49
C VAL A 297 -8.48 14.36 -4.22
N LYS A 298 -8.03 15.61 -4.11
CA LYS A 298 -7.43 16.16 -2.91
C LYS A 298 -7.81 17.62 -2.76
N ASN A 299 -8.31 18.01 -1.58
CA ASN A 299 -8.77 19.37 -1.31
C ASN A 299 -9.75 19.92 -2.38
N GLY A 300 -10.61 19.06 -2.90
CA GLY A 300 -11.59 19.40 -3.94
C GLY A 300 -11.05 19.49 -5.37
N GLN A 301 -9.75 19.36 -5.58
CA GLN A 301 -9.13 19.34 -6.90
C GLN A 301 -9.10 17.92 -7.49
N ARG A 302 -9.36 17.81 -8.80
CA ARG A 302 -9.30 16.55 -9.56
C ARG A 302 -8.03 16.49 -10.38
N ILE A 303 -7.16 15.55 -10.08
CA ILE A 303 -5.86 15.39 -10.74
C ILE A 303 -5.80 14.06 -11.43
N GLY A 304 -5.48 14.09 -12.71
CA GLY A 304 -5.15 12.90 -13.49
C GLY A 304 -3.64 12.62 -13.45
N VAL A 305 -3.28 11.35 -13.34
CA VAL A 305 -1.91 10.86 -13.45
C VAL A 305 -1.88 9.78 -14.52
N GLU A 306 -0.97 9.94 -15.46
CA GLU A 306 -0.67 8.98 -16.52
C GLU A 306 0.76 8.48 -16.32
N CYS A 307 0.97 7.19 -16.39
CA CYS A 307 2.27 6.56 -16.17
C CYS A 307 2.89 6.17 -17.50
N LYS A 308 4.03 6.74 -17.86
CA LYS A 308 4.72 6.41 -19.11
C LYS A 308 6.16 6.00 -18.82
N ARG A 309 6.55 4.80 -19.29
CA ARG A 309 7.91 4.34 -19.26
C ARG A 309 8.53 4.50 -20.66
N MET A 310 8.93 5.72 -20.99
CA MET A 310 9.57 6.09 -22.25
C MET A 310 10.35 7.39 -22.08
N ASP A 311 11.31 7.66 -22.95
CA ASP A 311 12.21 8.81 -22.84
C ASP A 311 11.52 10.17 -23.07
N ALA A 312 10.52 10.20 -23.93
CA ALA A 312 9.81 11.43 -24.30
C ALA A 312 8.31 11.18 -24.48
N PRO A 313 7.52 11.15 -23.40
CA PRO A 313 6.05 11.07 -23.48
C PRO A 313 5.45 12.15 -24.38
N ARG A 314 4.43 11.75 -25.14
CA ARG A 314 3.69 12.63 -26.05
C ARG A 314 2.22 12.67 -25.66
N LEU A 315 1.56 13.75 -26.08
CA LEU A 315 0.14 13.93 -25.88
C LEU A 315 -0.66 12.85 -26.62
N THR A 316 -1.54 12.13 -25.91
CA THR A 316 -2.41 11.10 -26.49
C THR A 316 -3.87 11.57 -26.56
N PRO A 317 -4.70 10.97 -27.46
CA PRO A 317 -6.14 11.21 -27.44
C PRO A 317 -6.79 10.88 -26.08
N SER A 318 -6.36 9.79 -25.41
CA SER A 318 -6.89 9.40 -24.08
C SER A 318 -6.70 10.51 -23.05
N MET A 319 -5.53 11.16 -23.00
CA MET A 319 -5.26 12.26 -22.06
C MET A 319 -6.23 13.43 -22.28
N ARG A 320 -6.52 13.80 -23.53
CA ARG A 320 -7.48 14.87 -23.84
C ARG A 320 -8.91 14.51 -23.46
N ILE A 321 -9.31 13.27 -23.75
CA ILE A 321 -10.65 12.76 -23.43
C ILE A 321 -10.80 12.69 -21.91
N ALA A 322 -9.80 12.15 -21.18
CA ALA A 322 -9.83 12.09 -19.74
C ALA A 322 -9.91 13.49 -19.10
N LEU A 323 -9.12 14.46 -19.59
CA LEU A 323 -9.14 15.83 -19.09
C LEU A 323 -10.54 16.46 -19.18
N GLN A 324 -11.25 16.21 -20.28
CA GLN A 324 -12.60 16.74 -20.51
C GLN A 324 -13.69 15.95 -19.78
N ASP A 325 -13.72 14.63 -19.96
CA ASP A 325 -14.79 13.77 -19.44
C ASP A 325 -14.81 13.73 -17.90
N LEU A 326 -13.62 13.76 -17.27
CA LEU A 326 -13.46 13.74 -15.82
C LEU A 326 -13.41 15.14 -15.20
N GLN A 327 -13.40 16.18 -16.03
CA GLN A 327 -13.27 17.59 -15.60
C GLN A 327 -12.03 17.76 -14.69
N LEU A 328 -10.89 17.25 -15.16
CA LEU A 328 -9.65 17.34 -14.39
C LEU A 328 -9.15 18.79 -14.36
N ASP A 329 -8.70 19.24 -13.21
CA ASP A 329 -8.00 20.52 -13.08
C ASP A 329 -6.63 20.46 -13.76
N HIS A 330 -5.90 19.35 -13.56
CA HIS A 330 -4.60 19.06 -14.17
C HIS A 330 -4.44 17.57 -14.51
N LEU A 331 -3.60 17.30 -15.51
CA LEU A 331 -3.13 15.95 -15.82
C LEU A 331 -1.59 15.96 -15.85
N VAL A 332 -1.01 15.05 -15.08
CA VAL A 332 0.44 14.87 -14.98
C VAL A 332 0.83 13.55 -15.61
N VAL A 333 1.84 13.57 -16.48
CA VAL A 333 2.44 12.37 -17.04
C VAL A 333 3.76 12.10 -16.30
N LEU A 334 3.79 11.04 -15.49
CA LEU A 334 4.98 10.66 -14.73
C LEU A 334 5.84 9.67 -15.51
N TYR A 335 7.13 9.98 -15.65
CA TYR A 335 8.07 9.22 -16.47
C TYR A 335 9.44 9.05 -15.79
N PRO A 336 10.32 8.14 -16.27
CA PRO A 336 11.63 7.89 -15.65
C PRO A 336 12.71 8.91 -16.00
N GLY A 337 12.43 9.86 -16.89
CA GLY A 337 13.41 10.90 -17.30
C GLY A 337 13.59 11.99 -16.24
N SER A 338 14.41 12.99 -16.55
CA SER A 338 14.83 14.03 -15.61
C SER A 338 14.32 15.45 -15.92
N ARG A 339 13.62 15.66 -17.05
CA ARG A 339 13.23 17.01 -17.50
C ARG A 339 11.72 17.19 -17.49
N PRO A 340 11.17 18.20 -16.79
CA PRO A 340 9.77 18.57 -16.92
C PRO A 340 9.54 19.34 -18.23
N TYR A 341 8.38 19.11 -18.87
CA TYR A 341 7.95 19.89 -20.03
C TYR A 341 6.42 19.84 -20.21
N PRO A 342 5.81 20.89 -20.80
CA PRO A 342 4.38 20.90 -21.05
C PRO A 342 4.02 20.10 -22.30
N LEU A 343 2.86 19.44 -22.31
CA LEU A 343 2.23 18.85 -23.48
C LEU A 343 1.03 19.66 -23.97
N ALA A 344 0.33 20.33 -23.06
CA ALA A 344 -0.80 21.24 -23.31
C ALA A 344 -1.00 22.13 -22.09
N GLU A 345 -1.94 23.07 -22.15
CA GLU A 345 -2.20 24.06 -21.10
C GLU A 345 -2.33 23.47 -19.68
N ARG A 346 -3.02 22.32 -19.55
CA ARG A 346 -3.24 21.62 -18.26
C ARG A 346 -2.64 20.22 -18.22
N ILE A 347 -1.68 19.91 -19.11
CA ILE A 347 -1.03 18.60 -19.22
C ILE A 347 0.48 18.80 -19.20
N GLN A 348 1.14 18.25 -18.20
CA GLN A 348 2.59 18.35 -18.01
C GLN A 348 3.24 16.96 -17.87
N VAL A 349 4.44 16.83 -18.42
CA VAL A 349 5.33 15.68 -18.17
C VAL A 349 6.28 16.05 -17.04
N LEU A 350 6.35 15.19 -16.05
CA LEU A 350 7.21 15.38 -14.88
C LEU A 350 8.03 14.11 -14.61
N PRO A 351 9.29 14.25 -14.22
CA PRO A 351 10.05 13.13 -13.66
C PRO A 351 9.35 12.54 -12.43
N LEU A 352 9.38 11.20 -12.28
CA LEU A 352 8.83 10.60 -11.06
C LEU A 352 9.56 11.09 -9.79
N THR A 353 10.84 11.42 -9.91
CA THR A 353 11.67 11.90 -8.79
C THR A 353 11.15 13.18 -8.13
N VAL A 354 10.34 13.97 -8.83
CA VAL A 354 9.68 15.15 -8.25
C VAL A 354 8.74 14.80 -7.07
N ILE A 355 8.25 13.55 -7.00
CA ILE A 355 7.44 13.08 -5.86
C ILE A 355 8.29 13.07 -4.58
N ALA A 356 9.59 12.74 -4.69
CA ALA A 356 10.52 12.73 -3.55
C ALA A 356 10.81 14.14 -3.00
N GLU A 357 10.64 15.18 -3.82
CA GLU A 357 10.92 16.58 -3.45
C GLU A 357 9.69 17.32 -2.89
N GLY A 358 8.58 16.62 -2.71
CA GLY A 358 7.36 17.26 -2.19
C GLY A 358 6.68 18.15 -3.22
N LEU A 359 6.42 17.67 -4.40
CA LEU A 359 5.98 18.45 -5.55
C LEU A 359 4.70 19.22 -5.30
N ASN A 360 4.79 20.52 -5.52
CA ASN A 360 3.64 21.39 -5.69
C ASN A 360 3.19 21.35 -7.16
N VAL A 361 2.31 20.42 -7.53
CA VAL A 361 1.61 20.47 -8.81
C VAL A 361 0.50 21.49 -8.65
N ASN A 362 0.74 22.75 -9.03
CA ASN A 362 -0.23 23.85 -9.01
C ASN A 362 -0.99 24.01 -7.67
N GLY A 363 -0.28 23.95 -6.55
CA GLY A 363 -0.86 24.14 -5.19
C GLY A 363 -1.18 22.85 -4.43
N LEU A 364 -0.91 21.68 -4.99
CA LEU A 364 -0.95 20.42 -4.25
C LEU A 364 0.40 20.19 -3.57
N ALA A 365 0.48 20.55 -2.30
CA ALA A 365 1.61 20.12 -1.48
C ALA A 365 1.54 18.60 -1.28
N SER A 366 2.67 17.90 -1.41
CA SER A 366 2.78 16.54 -0.91
C SER A 366 2.48 16.51 0.59
N ALA A 367 1.96 15.40 1.09
CA ALA A 367 1.67 15.19 2.52
C ALA A 367 2.94 14.77 3.29
N VAL A 368 4.11 15.39 3.01
CA VAL A 368 5.35 15.12 3.75
C VAL A 368 5.32 15.89 5.07
#